data_e55ce3a8b9cdf509606380178682d68e
#
_entry.id   e55ce3a8b9cdf509606380178682d68e
#
_cell.length_a   1.000
_cell.length_b   1.000
_cell.length_c   1.000
_cell.angle_alpha   90.00
_cell.angle_beta   90.00
_cell.angle_gamma   90.00
#
_symmetry.space_group_name_H-M   'P 1'
#
loop_
_entity.id
_entity.type
_entity.pdbx_description
1 polymer ?
#
loop_
_entity_poly.entity_id
_entity_poly.type
_entity_poly.pdbx_seq_one_letter_code
_entity_poly.pdbx_strand_id
1 'polypeptide(L)'
;MIAPTALELEEARRIRQEEVLHEYNLWDDLTRSNESLAALADAIKVVDDLKDLRYKAEEAKLITQLADMDIINHQLFKQAYKASLDVSKFLDRYEMSKLLNGPYDKEGACVTIQAGSEAIASEVWAEKILCMYARWAEKHGFMGRVVEKYPFKGGGVRLATIEFESEYMYGYLLGERGTHRMVCNSLDGSGVDEVIIFDLSCKFYALLNCFLTLWIMSSLQACSARVDVIPLFLDGPVDLHIDENDIEISSWSCEDKQPGCSSKPAVTVCHIPSSITVQSSGERSHFANKIKAMNRLKAKLLVVASEHGVSDVRRIKRGAVASEWDHETREYMFRPQKSVRDLKTGIQLLDLNSVLDGNIDAFISSHISFRQVR
;
A
#
# COMPACT_ATOMS: atom_id res chain seq x y z
N MET A 1 -29.41 2.09 2.32
CA MET A 1 -30.05 3.18 1.57
C MET A 1 -29.17 3.80 0.47
N ILE A 2 -27.88 3.48 0.39
CA ILE A 2 -26.92 4.07 -0.61
C ILE A 2 -27.09 3.43 -2.01
N ALA A 3 -27.42 2.13 -2.09
CA ALA A 3 -27.47 1.41 -3.35
C ALA A 3 -28.49 1.91 -4.39
N PRO A 4 -29.74 2.31 -4.07
CA PRO A 4 -30.68 2.78 -5.09
C PRO A 4 -30.28 4.13 -5.70
N THR A 5 -29.71 5.05 -4.90
CA THR A 5 -29.23 6.35 -5.38
C THR A 5 -27.98 6.20 -6.24
N ALA A 6 -27.09 5.26 -5.90
CA ALA A 6 -25.91 4.95 -6.70
C ALA A 6 -26.29 4.39 -8.07
N LEU A 7 -27.28 3.47 -8.14
CA LEU A 7 -27.75 2.91 -9.40
C LEU A 7 -28.32 3.99 -10.33
N GLU A 8 -29.16 4.90 -9.80
CA GLU A 8 -29.73 6.00 -10.57
C GLU A 8 -28.65 6.94 -11.12
N LEU A 9 -27.63 7.23 -10.34
CA LEU A 9 -26.51 8.06 -10.75
C LEU A 9 -25.68 7.40 -11.87
N GLU A 10 -25.40 6.11 -11.76
CA GLU A 10 -24.64 5.39 -12.79
C GLU A 10 -25.46 5.15 -14.06
N GLU A 11 -26.76 4.94 -13.96
CA GLU A 11 -27.65 4.89 -15.14
C GLU A 11 -27.66 6.25 -15.85
N ALA A 12 -27.77 7.36 -15.12
CA ALA A 12 -27.68 8.70 -15.70
C ALA A 12 -26.32 8.96 -16.35
N ARG A 13 -25.21 8.44 -15.76
CA ARG A 13 -23.87 8.54 -16.34
C ARG A 13 -23.77 7.74 -17.63
N ARG A 14 -24.29 6.51 -17.67
CA ARG A 14 -24.33 5.68 -18.87
C ARG A 14 -25.07 6.38 -20.01
N ILE A 15 -26.26 6.92 -19.73
CA ILE A 15 -27.08 7.63 -20.73
C ILE A 15 -26.31 8.82 -21.31
N ARG A 16 -25.66 9.62 -20.48
CA ARG A 16 -24.85 10.76 -20.95
C ARG A 16 -23.70 10.31 -21.85
N GLN A 17 -23.06 9.19 -21.55
CA GLN A 17 -21.98 8.65 -22.38
C GLN A 17 -22.50 8.09 -23.71
N GLU A 18 -23.69 7.49 -23.71
CA GLU A 18 -24.38 7.08 -24.95
C GLU A 18 -24.72 8.29 -25.82
N GLU A 19 -25.24 9.39 -25.23
CA GLU A 19 -25.56 10.63 -25.93
C GLU A 19 -24.32 11.25 -26.56
N VAL A 20 -23.22 11.34 -25.82
CA VAL A 20 -21.93 11.85 -26.34
C VAL A 20 -21.43 11.02 -27.51
N LEU A 21 -21.58 9.69 -27.48
CA LEU A 21 -21.19 8.82 -28.58
C LEU A 21 -22.09 8.99 -29.81
N HIS A 22 -23.37 9.31 -29.61
CA HIS A 22 -24.27 9.58 -30.74
C HIS A 22 -24.02 10.91 -31.44
N GLU A 23 -23.52 11.90 -30.71
CA GLU A 23 -23.19 13.23 -31.26
C GLU A 23 -21.84 13.26 -32.01
N TYR A 24 -20.93 12.32 -31.70
CA TYR A 24 -19.61 12.26 -32.31
C TYR A 24 -19.52 11.35 -33.51
N ASN A 25 -18.85 11.83 -34.58
CA ASN A 25 -18.49 11.04 -35.72
C ASN A 25 -17.30 10.13 -35.35
N LEU A 26 -17.59 8.87 -35.03
CA LEU A 26 -16.64 7.87 -34.53
C LEU A 26 -15.42 7.63 -35.44
N TRP A 27 -15.45 8.14 -36.66
CA TRP A 27 -14.43 7.93 -37.68
C TRP A 27 -13.37 9.05 -37.76
N ASP A 28 -13.61 10.19 -37.10
CA ASP A 28 -12.73 11.35 -37.24
C ASP A 28 -11.50 11.27 -36.30
N ASP A 29 -11.63 10.61 -35.14
CA ASP A 29 -10.53 10.41 -34.19
C ASP A 29 -10.65 9.03 -33.50
N LEU A 30 -9.84 8.09 -33.98
CA LEU A 30 -9.87 6.70 -33.53
C LEU A 30 -9.46 6.51 -32.05
N THR A 31 -8.54 7.34 -31.57
CA THR A 31 -8.06 7.28 -30.17
C THR A 31 -9.15 7.71 -29.20
N ARG A 32 -9.77 8.84 -29.47
CA ARG A 32 -10.85 9.41 -28.68
C ARG A 32 -12.12 8.54 -28.73
N SER A 33 -12.40 7.93 -29.86
CA SER A 33 -13.50 6.98 -30.03
C SER A 33 -13.30 5.73 -29.18
N ASN A 34 -12.09 5.18 -29.15
CA ASN A 34 -11.74 4.02 -28.33
C ASN A 34 -11.85 4.34 -26.83
N GLU A 35 -11.37 5.52 -26.40
CA GLU A 35 -11.51 5.97 -25.01
C GLU A 35 -12.98 6.12 -24.60
N SER A 36 -13.80 6.71 -25.48
CA SER A 36 -15.23 6.90 -25.21
C SER A 36 -16.00 5.57 -25.18
N LEU A 37 -15.65 4.63 -26.05
CA LEU A 37 -16.22 3.29 -26.06
C LEU A 37 -15.81 2.48 -24.82
N ALA A 38 -14.55 2.58 -24.39
CA ALA A 38 -14.08 1.96 -23.17
C ALA A 38 -14.81 2.51 -21.93
N ALA A 39 -14.97 3.84 -21.85
CA ALA A 39 -15.70 4.49 -20.78
C ALA A 39 -17.18 4.09 -20.73
N LEU A 40 -17.83 3.91 -21.90
CA LEU A 40 -19.20 3.40 -21.98
C LEU A 40 -19.29 1.94 -21.54
N ALA A 41 -18.36 1.09 -21.99
CA ALA A 41 -18.31 -0.31 -21.59
C ALA A 41 -18.14 -0.47 -20.07
N ASP A 42 -17.28 0.34 -19.45
CA ASP A 42 -17.11 0.39 -18.00
C ASP A 42 -18.39 0.85 -17.29
N ALA A 43 -19.06 1.87 -17.80
CA ALA A 43 -20.32 2.35 -17.23
C ALA A 43 -21.43 1.29 -17.31
N ILE A 44 -21.57 0.58 -18.45
CA ILE A 44 -22.53 -0.52 -18.61
C ILE A 44 -22.25 -1.61 -17.57
N LYS A 45 -20.98 -2.03 -17.45
CA LYS A 45 -20.58 -3.06 -16.51
C LYS A 45 -20.92 -2.68 -15.05
N VAL A 46 -20.64 -1.44 -14.65
CA VAL A 46 -20.97 -0.96 -13.30
C VAL A 46 -22.49 -0.97 -13.05
N VAL A 47 -23.29 -0.56 -14.02
CA VAL A 47 -24.76 -0.59 -13.91
C VAL A 47 -25.28 -2.03 -13.79
N ASP A 48 -24.77 -2.94 -14.59
CA ASP A 48 -25.18 -4.35 -14.53
C ASP A 48 -24.76 -5.01 -13.21
N ASP A 49 -23.57 -4.75 -12.72
CA ASP A 49 -23.08 -5.21 -11.43
C ASP A 49 -23.96 -4.68 -10.28
N LEU A 50 -24.34 -3.41 -10.29
CA LEU A 50 -25.23 -2.80 -9.30
C LEU A 50 -26.65 -3.40 -9.34
N LYS A 51 -27.17 -3.73 -10.53
CA LYS A 51 -28.45 -4.42 -10.67
C LYS A 51 -28.41 -5.84 -10.11
N ASP A 52 -27.36 -6.59 -10.40
CA ASP A 52 -27.14 -7.93 -9.85
C ASP A 52 -27.04 -7.91 -8.32
N LEU A 53 -26.35 -6.92 -7.76
CA LEU A 53 -26.28 -6.73 -6.32
C LEU A 53 -27.62 -6.43 -5.68
N ARG A 54 -28.42 -5.55 -6.29
CA ARG A 54 -29.77 -5.27 -5.80
C ARG A 54 -30.59 -6.54 -5.77
N TYR A 55 -30.48 -7.35 -6.81
CA TYR A 55 -31.18 -8.63 -6.89
C TYR A 55 -30.76 -9.60 -5.77
N LYS A 56 -29.45 -9.75 -5.55
CA LYS A 56 -28.89 -10.57 -4.48
C LYS A 56 -29.28 -10.08 -3.08
N ALA A 57 -29.34 -8.77 -2.88
CA ALA A 57 -29.76 -8.18 -1.61
C ALA A 57 -31.27 -8.43 -1.35
N GLU A 58 -32.12 -8.32 -2.38
CA GLU A 58 -33.55 -8.62 -2.29
C GLU A 58 -33.77 -10.12 -2.03
N GLU A 59 -33.04 -11.01 -2.69
CA GLU A 59 -33.08 -12.45 -2.45
C GLU A 59 -32.69 -12.78 -0.99
N ALA A 60 -31.58 -12.23 -0.48
CA ALA A 60 -31.17 -12.43 0.90
C ALA A 60 -32.21 -11.92 1.90
N LYS A 61 -32.87 -10.78 1.62
CA LYS A 61 -33.94 -10.23 2.41
C LYS A 61 -35.16 -11.16 2.45
N LEU A 62 -35.58 -11.72 1.31
CA LEU A 62 -36.68 -12.68 1.24
C LEU A 62 -36.38 -13.94 2.04
N ILE A 63 -35.17 -14.48 1.95
CA ILE A 63 -34.75 -15.66 2.74
C ILE A 63 -34.81 -15.35 4.25
N THR A 64 -34.44 -14.15 4.67
CA THR A 64 -34.51 -13.74 6.08
C THR A 64 -35.97 -13.63 6.53
N GLN A 65 -36.85 -13.07 5.70
CA GLN A 65 -38.30 -12.99 6.00
C GLN A 65 -38.95 -14.37 6.08
N LEU A 66 -38.57 -15.34 5.26
CA LEU A 66 -39.04 -16.73 5.36
C LEU A 66 -38.60 -17.38 6.65
N ALA A 67 -37.45 -17.02 7.19
CA ALA A 67 -36.96 -17.50 8.46
C ALA A 67 -37.78 -16.96 9.65
N ASP A 68 -38.21 -15.72 9.57
CA ASP A 68 -39.10 -15.11 10.59
C ASP A 68 -40.45 -15.80 10.64
N MET A 69 -40.83 -16.57 9.61
CA MET A 69 -42.04 -17.41 9.54
C MET A 69 -41.79 -18.86 9.99
N ASP A 70 -40.76 -19.14 10.77
CA ASP A 70 -40.35 -20.47 11.24
C ASP A 70 -39.98 -21.51 10.17
N ILE A 71 -39.79 -21.08 8.93
CA ILE A 71 -39.32 -21.95 7.85
C ILE A 71 -37.77 -21.91 7.83
N ILE A 72 -37.14 -22.69 8.73
CA ILE A 72 -35.70 -22.71 8.89
C ILE A 72 -35.09 -23.70 7.87
N ASN A 73 -34.42 -23.19 6.85
CA ASN A 73 -33.59 -23.97 5.95
C ASN A 73 -32.13 -23.50 6.00
N HIS A 74 -31.27 -24.31 6.63
CA HIS A 74 -29.86 -24.00 6.82
C HIS A 74 -29.08 -23.75 5.52
N GLN A 75 -29.46 -24.40 4.41
CA GLN A 75 -28.82 -24.17 3.12
C GLN A 75 -29.14 -22.79 2.56
N LEU A 76 -30.41 -22.38 2.62
CA LEU A 76 -30.84 -21.04 2.18
C LEU A 76 -30.20 -19.94 3.03
N PHE A 77 -30.08 -20.15 4.33
CA PHE A 77 -29.36 -19.20 5.21
C PHE A 77 -27.89 -19.06 4.86
N LYS A 78 -27.23 -20.18 4.57
CA LYS A 78 -25.84 -20.13 4.13
C LYS A 78 -25.67 -19.39 2.79
N GLN A 79 -26.63 -19.54 1.88
CA GLN A 79 -26.65 -18.79 0.62
C GLN A 79 -26.88 -17.30 0.85
N ALA A 80 -27.88 -16.92 1.67
CA ALA A 80 -28.15 -15.53 2.03
C ALA A 80 -26.94 -14.87 2.72
N TYR A 81 -26.29 -15.57 3.64
CA TYR A 81 -25.07 -15.08 4.29
C TYR A 81 -23.95 -14.85 3.28
N LYS A 82 -23.71 -15.81 2.38
CA LYS A 82 -22.71 -15.65 1.32
C LYS A 82 -23.05 -14.47 0.41
N ALA A 83 -24.30 -14.36 -0.03
CA ALA A 83 -24.77 -13.26 -0.85
C ALA A 83 -24.57 -11.89 -0.15
N SER A 84 -24.86 -11.79 1.16
CA SER A 84 -24.65 -10.56 1.91
C SER A 84 -23.18 -10.17 2.02
N LEU A 85 -22.27 -11.15 2.17
CA LEU A 85 -20.82 -10.90 2.16
C LEU A 85 -20.34 -10.42 0.77
N ASP A 86 -20.85 -11.03 -0.30
CA ASP A 86 -20.49 -10.64 -1.67
C ASP A 86 -21.00 -9.22 -1.98
N VAL A 87 -22.20 -8.88 -1.52
CA VAL A 87 -22.76 -7.50 -1.62
C VAL A 87 -21.89 -6.50 -0.86
N SER A 88 -21.50 -6.81 0.39
CA SER A 88 -20.64 -5.93 1.19
C SER A 88 -19.30 -5.68 0.50
N LYS A 89 -18.62 -6.75 0.06
CA LYS A 89 -17.33 -6.63 -0.64
C LYS A 89 -17.41 -5.81 -1.93
N PHE A 90 -18.52 -5.94 -2.65
CA PHE A 90 -18.70 -5.16 -3.86
C PHE A 90 -18.95 -3.69 -3.55
N LEU A 91 -19.79 -3.38 -2.55
CA LEU A 91 -20.05 -2.00 -2.14
C LEU A 91 -18.75 -1.32 -1.68
N ASP A 92 -17.94 -2.01 -0.90
CA ASP A 92 -16.63 -1.50 -0.47
C ASP A 92 -15.75 -1.19 -1.69
N ARG A 93 -15.68 -2.11 -2.68
CA ARG A 93 -14.93 -1.89 -3.92
C ARG A 93 -15.49 -0.74 -4.75
N TYR A 94 -16.81 -0.65 -4.87
CA TYR A 94 -17.48 0.43 -5.60
C TYR A 94 -17.20 1.79 -4.95
N GLU A 95 -17.33 1.89 -3.63
CA GLU A 95 -17.00 3.11 -2.89
C GLU A 95 -15.54 3.51 -3.12
N MET A 96 -14.61 2.55 -3.06
CA MET A 96 -13.21 2.81 -3.35
C MET A 96 -12.97 3.27 -4.78
N SER A 97 -13.65 2.68 -5.77
CA SER A 97 -13.54 3.14 -7.16
C SER A 97 -13.99 4.59 -7.37
N LYS A 98 -14.89 5.08 -6.51
CA LYS A 98 -15.34 6.49 -6.54
C LYS A 98 -14.44 7.44 -5.74
N LEU A 99 -13.82 6.93 -4.69
CA LEU A 99 -12.95 7.71 -3.83
C LEU A 99 -11.52 7.80 -4.37
N LEU A 100 -11.05 6.77 -5.07
CA LEU A 100 -9.70 6.65 -5.58
C LEU A 100 -9.69 6.86 -7.10
N ASN A 101 -9.59 8.13 -7.53
CA ASN A 101 -9.61 8.54 -8.94
C ASN A 101 -8.24 9.05 -9.42
N GLY A 102 -7.20 8.93 -8.62
CA GLY A 102 -5.86 9.36 -8.99
C GLY A 102 -5.23 8.45 -10.05
N PRO A 103 -4.21 8.94 -10.76
CA PRO A 103 -3.45 8.11 -11.67
C PRO A 103 -2.83 6.95 -10.86
N TYR A 104 -2.95 5.74 -11.37
CA TYR A 104 -2.45 4.49 -10.74
C TYR A 104 -3.15 4.06 -9.44
N ASP A 105 -4.16 4.77 -8.92
CA ASP A 105 -4.85 4.39 -7.69
C ASP A 105 -5.46 2.99 -7.75
N LYS A 106 -5.84 2.52 -8.94
CA LYS A 106 -6.42 1.19 -9.19
C LYS A 106 -5.39 0.06 -9.08
N GLU A 107 -4.11 0.38 -9.21
CA GLU A 107 -3.05 -0.61 -9.23
C GLU A 107 -2.78 -1.24 -7.86
N GLY A 108 -2.07 -2.38 -7.88
CA GLY A 108 -1.49 -2.97 -6.69
C GLY A 108 -0.44 -2.06 -6.05
N ALA A 109 0.09 -2.43 -4.91
CA ALA A 109 1.10 -1.67 -4.22
C ALA A 109 2.38 -2.47 -3.96
N CYS A 110 3.52 -1.84 -4.17
CA CYS A 110 4.80 -2.33 -3.71
C CYS A 110 5.31 -1.35 -2.62
N VAL A 111 5.32 -1.82 -1.37
CA VAL A 111 5.73 -1.05 -0.19
C VAL A 111 7.13 -1.47 0.21
N THR A 112 8.06 -0.52 0.17
CA THR A 112 9.45 -0.72 0.58
C THR A 112 9.69 0.01 1.89
N ILE A 113 10.18 -0.70 2.90
CA ILE A 113 10.46 -0.19 4.22
C ILE A 113 11.97 -0.23 4.42
N GLN A 114 12.56 0.90 4.71
CA GLN A 114 13.99 1.08 4.94
C GLN A 114 14.23 1.66 6.33
N ALA A 115 15.14 1.03 7.09
CA ALA A 115 15.58 1.55 8.37
C ALA A 115 16.33 2.87 8.20
N GLY A 116 16.10 3.84 9.08
CA GLY A 116 16.88 5.07 9.14
C GLY A 116 18.33 4.81 9.56
N SER A 117 19.20 5.78 9.29
CA SER A 117 20.65 5.66 9.53
C SER A 117 21.04 5.81 11.00
N GLU A 118 20.10 6.15 11.87
CA GLU A 118 20.41 6.71 13.18
C GLU A 118 20.83 5.67 14.24
N ALA A 119 20.44 4.40 14.15
CA ALA A 119 20.87 3.36 15.06
C ALA A 119 20.32 1.97 14.75
N ILE A 120 20.86 0.94 15.38
CA ILE A 120 20.38 -0.46 15.40
C ILE A 120 18.87 -0.56 15.75
N ALA A 121 18.34 0.38 16.53
CA ALA A 121 16.92 0.45 16.84
C ALA A 121 16.05 0.81 15.65
N SER A 122 16.55 1.53 14.66
CA SER A 122 15.82 1.82 13.42
C SER A 122 15.53 0.56 12.62
N GLU A 123 16.40 -0.45 12.68
CA GLU A 123 16.21 -1.73 12.01
C GLU A 123 15.14 -2.59 12.70
N VAL A 124 15.08 -2.55 14.02
CA VAL A 124 14.00 -3.19 14.80
C VAL A 124 12.68 -2.45 14.57
N TRP A 125 12.73 -1.13 14.46
CA TRP A 125 11.56 -0.32 14.15
C TRP A 125 11.01 -0.62 12.75
N ALA A 126 11.87 -0.71 11.74
CA ALA A 126 11.49 -1.08 10.37
C ALA A 126 10.82 -2.46 10.32
N GLU A 127 11.27 -3.44 11.10
CA GLU A 127 10.61 -4.74 11.19
C GLU A 127 9.21 -4.65 11.82
N LYS A 128 9.01 -3.78 12.81
CA LYS A 128 7.68 -3.56 13.38
C LYS A 128 6.71 -2.93 12.41
N ILE A 129 7.16 -1.95 11.64
CA ILE A 129 6.36 -1.35 10.56
C ILE A 129 6.02 -2.39 9.49
N LEU A 130 6.95 -3.27 9.12
CA LEU A 130 6.68 -4.39 8.22
C LEU A 130 5.59 -5.33 8.79
N CYS A 131 5.70 -5.72 10.05
CA CYS A 131 4.72 -6.56 10.72
C CYS A 131 3.34 -5.88 10.82
N MET A 132 3.30 -4.58 11.04
CA MET A 132 2.06 -3.78 11.06
C MET A 132 1.31 -3.89 9.73
N TYR A 133 1.99 -3.66 8.60
CA TYR A 133 1.36 -3.80 7.28
C TYR A 133 0.97 -5.24 6.95
N ALA A 134 1.79 -6.22 7.31
CA ALA A 134 1.46 -7.61 7.10
C ALA A 134 0.20 -8.03 7.88
N ARG A 135 0.08 -7.63 9.16
CA ARG A 135 -1.09 -7.88 9.99
C ARG A 135 -2.34 -7.15 9.49
N TRP A 136 -2.19 -5.90 9.03
CA TRP A 136 -3.28 -5.15 8.40
C TRP A 136 -3.83 -5.88 7.18
N ALA A 137 -2.95 -6.34 6.29
CA ALA A 137 -3.35 -7.10 5.10
C ALA A 137 -4.04 -8.42 5.46
N GLU A 138 -3.52 -9.15 6.45
CA GLU A 138 -4.11 -10.41 6.93
C GLU A 138 -5.52 -10.20 7.48
N LYS A 139 -5.74 -9.14 8.27
CA LYS A 139 -7.06 -8.78 8.82
C LYS A 139 -8.11 -8.49 7.74
N HIS A 140 -7.70 -7.84 6.65
CA HIS A 140 -8.60 -7.50 5.54
C HIS A 140 -8.68 -8.59 4.47
N GLY A 141 -7.92 -9.67 4.62
CA GLY A 141 -7.85 -10.75 3.63
C GLY A 141 -7.16 -10.34 2.34
N PHE A 142 -6.34 -9.29 2.38
CA PHE A 142 -5.49 -8.91 1.25
C PHE A 142 -4.26 -9.81 1.17
N MET A 143 -3.88 -10.19 -0.04
CA MET A 143 -2.67 -10.97 -0.25
C MET A 143 -1.44 -10.07 -0.23
N GLY A 144 -0.83 -9.93 0.96
CA GLY A 144 0.46 -9.24 1.12
C GLY A 144 1.60 -10.26 1.13
N ARG A 145 2.51 -10.18 0.16
CA ARG A 145 3.65 -11.07 0.05
C ARG A 145 4.96 -10.32 0.35
N VAL A 146 5.67 -10.73 1.41
CA VAL A 146 7.03 -10.22 1.66
C VAL A 146 7.98 -10.84 0.62
N VAL A 147 8.44 -10.01 -0.31
CA VAL A 147 9.29 -10.42 -1.44
C VAL A 147 10.75 -10.36 -1.09
N GLU A 148 11.12 -9.32 -0.34
CA GLU A 148 12.50 -9.05 0.03
C GLU A 148 12.59 -8.73 1.52
N LYS A 149 13.59 -9.29 2.17
CA LYS A 149 13.89 -9.00 3.58
C LYS A 149 15.40 -9.14 3.77
N TYR A 150 16.05 -8.03 4.15
CA TYR A 150 17.46 -7.97 4.49
C TYR A 150 17.60 -7.90 6.02
N PRO A 151 17.80 -9.04 6.69
CA PRO A 151 17.94 -9.07 8.13
C PRO A 151 19.25 -8.43 8.57
N PHE A 152 19.24 -7.81 9.74
CA PHE A 152 20.43 -7.28 10.37
C PHE A 152 20.94 -8.21 11.47
N LYS A 153 22.26 -8.28 11.68
CA LYS A 153 22.88 -9.18 12.65
C LYS A 153 22.47 -8.93 14.11
N GLY A 154 22.09 -7.68 14.44
CA GLY A 154 21.61 -7.27 15.76
C GLY A 154 20.11 -7.47 15.97
N GLY A 155 19.40 -8.08 15.02
CA GLY A 155 17.95 -8.16 15.01
C GLY A 155 17.30 -7.01 14.22
N GLY A 156 16.08 -7.26 13.69
CA GLY A 156 15.41 -6.29 12.84
C GLY A 156 15.75 -6.41 11.36
N VAL A 157 15.35 -5.43 10.56
CA VAL A 157 15.44 -5.44 9.10
C VAL A 157 16.00 -4.11 8.61
N ARG A 158 17.04 -4.16 7.79
CA ARG A 158 17.60 -2.96 7.15
C ARG A 158 16.71 -2.47 6.00
N LEU A 159 16.19 -3.40 5.21
CA LEU A 159 15.29 -3.14 4.11
C LEU A 159 14.35 -4.33 3.95
N ALA A 160 13.06 -4.06 3.74
CA ALA A 160 12.08 -5.07 3.40
C ALA A 160 11.10 -4.52 2.35
N THR A 161 10.61 -5.41 1.50
CA THR A 161 9.61 -5.08 0.48
C THR A 161 8.45 -6.06 0.58
N ILE A 162 7.23 -5.50 0.67
CA ILE A 162 5.99 -6.26 0.64
C ILE A 162 5.20 -5.83 -0.61
N GLU A 163 4.72 -6.80 -1.38
CA GLU A 163 3.90 -6.59 -2.57
C GLU A 163 2.45 -6.99 -2.28
N PHE A 164 1.50 -6.13 -2.66
CA PHE A 164 0.06 -6.33 -2.56
C PHE A 164 -0.50 -6.40 -3.97
N GLU A 165 -0.92 -7.60 -4.39
CA GLU A 165 -1.40 -7.87 -5.75
C GLU A 165 -2.94 -7.67 -5.88
N SER A 166 -3.56 -6.89 -5.01
CA SER A 166 -4.98 -6.58 -5.04
C SER A 166 -5.22 -5.20 -5.66
N GLU A 167 -6.35 -5.04 -6.34
CA GLU A 167 -6.78 -3.74 -6.91
C GLU A 167 -6.90 -2.67 -5.83
N TYR A 168 -6.62 -1.42 -6.18
CA TYR A 168 -6.70 -0.22 -5.35
C TYR A 168 -5.71 -0.15 -4.18
N MET A 169 -4.78 -1.09 -4.04
CA MET A 169 -3.83 -1.10 -2.92
C MET A 169 -2.89 0.10 -2.95
N TYR A 170 -2.49 0.58 -4.13
CA TYR A 170 -1.68 1.78 -4.25
C TYR A 170 -2.42 3.01 -3.73
N GLY A 171 -3.68 3.19 -4.15
CA GLY A 171 -4.51 4.30 -3.67
C GLY A 171 -4.74 4.27 -2.16
N TYR A 172 -4.92 3.08 -1.58
CA TYR A 172 -5.04 2.89 -0.14
C TYR A 172 -3.78 3.29 0.63
N LEU A 173 -2.62 2.82 0.17
CA LEU A 173 -1.37 2.93 0.90
C LEU A 173 -0.54 4.17 0.55
N LEU A 174 -0.94 4.96 -0.44
CA LEU A 174 -0.22 6.15 -0.86
C LEU A 174 -0.01 7.16 0.29
N GLY A 175 -0.96 7.23 1.23
CA GLY A 175 -0.86 8.07 2.41
C GLY A 175 0.26 7.69 3.38
N GLU A 176 0.62 6.43 3.40
CA GLU A 176 1.65 5.88 4.27
C GLU A 176 3.09 6.25 3.84
N ARG A 177 3.26 6.79 2.64
CA ARG A 177 4.56 7.16 2.09
C ARG A 177 5.21 8.27 2.91
N GLY A 178 6.48 8.07 3.30
CA GLY A 178 7.33 9.02 4.03
C GLY A 178 7.98 8.40 5.26
N THR A 179 8.39 9.24 6.20
CA THR A 179 9.13 8.79 7.39
C THR A 179 8.18 8.52 8.55
N HIS A 180 8.28 7.31 9.10
CA HIS A 180 7.61 6.86 10.31
C HIS A 180 8.57 6.94 11.48
N ARG A 181 8.33 7.87 12.39
CA ARG A 181 9.23 8.17 13.50
C ARG A 181 8.71 7.61 14.82
N MET A 182 9.54 6.88 15.52
CA MET A 182 9.29 6.47 16.89
C MET A 182 9.94 7.48 17.84
N VAL A 183 9.17 7.97 18.82
CA VAL A 183 9.63 8.92 19.83
C VAL A 183 9.43 8.33 21.21
N CYS A 184 10.52 8.27 21.97
CA CYS A 184 10.53 7.90 23.38
C CYS A 184 11.08 9.09 24.17
N ASN A 185 10.24 9.88 24.81
CA ASN A 185 10.70 10.94 25.69
C ASN A 185 10.98 10.37 27.08
N SER A 186 12.23 10.38 27.53
CA SER A 186 12.58 10.15 28.93
C SER A 186 12.27 11.41 29.71
N LEU A 187 11.16 11.44 30.41
CA LEU A 187 10.91 12.41 31.47
C LEU A 187 11.63 11.89 32.73
N ASP A 188 12.65 12.60 33.20
CA ASP A 188 13.44 12.39 34.41
C ASP A 188 14.66 11.48 34.29
N GLY A 189 15.80 12.08 34.68
CA GLY A 189 17.10 11.44 34.81
C GLY A 189 17.24 10.45 35.99
N SER A 190 16.16 9.83 36.46
CA SER A 190 16.18 8.73 37.45
C SER A 190 15.96 7.40 36.71
N GLY A 191 17.09 6.80 36.37
CA GLY A 191 17.13 5.52 35.65
C GLY A 191 16.55 4.35 36.42
N VAL A 192 15.28 4.09 36.26
CA VAL A 192 14.72 2.72 36.33
C VAL A 192 13.82 2.59 35.13
N ASP A 193 14.40 2.11 34.06
CA ASP A 193 13.72 1.82 32.81
C ASP A 193 12.78 0.64 33.02
N GLU A 194 11.47 0.91 33.08
CA GLU A 194 10.50 -0.12 32.71
C GLU A 194 10.78 -0.50 31.26
N VAL A 195 11.44 -1.62 31.14
CA VAL A 195 11.75 -2.26 29.87
C VAL A 195 10.48 -2.34 29.03
N ILE A 196 10.41 -1.57 27.95
CA ILE A 196 9.33 -1.73 26.97
C ILE A 196 9.49 -3.14 26.39
N ILE A 197 8.81 -4.11 27.00
CA ILE A 197 8.72 -5.48 26.50
C ILE A 197 7.88 -5.41 25.24
N PHE A 198 8.58 -5.30 24.14
CA PHE A 198 7.95 -5.52 22.85
C PHE A 198 7.71 -7.02 22.71
N ASP A 199 6.47 -7.42 22.81
CA ASP A 199 6.06 -8.79 22.51
C ASP A 199 6.40 -9.09 21.03
N LEU A 200 7.52 -9.78 20.85
CA LEU A 200 8.02 -10.27 19.55
C LEU A 200 7.23 -11.51 19.14
N SER A 201 5.92 -11.48 19.19
CA SER A 201 5.06 -12.60 18.76
C SER A 201 4.94 -12.79 17.24
N CYS A 202 5.81 -12.16 16.46
CA CYS A 202 6.13 -12.71 15.14
C CYS A 202 6.92 -14.00 15.33
N LYS A 203 6.29 -15.15 15.12
CA LYS A 203 6.74 -16.54 15.36
C LYS A 203 8.05 -16.99 14.69
N PHE A 204 8.98 -16.10 14.44
CA PHE A 204 10.30 -16.46 13.90
C PHE A 204 11.41 -15.77 14.74
N TYR A 205 12.16 -16.58 15.47
CA TYR A 205 13.33 -16.22 16.28
C TYR A 205 13.06 -15.65 17.68
N ALA A 206 12.37 -16.41 18.52
CA ALA A 206 12.41 -16.22 19.96
C ALA A 206 13.66 -16.89 20.55
N LEU A 207 14.34 -16.21 21.43
CA LEU A 207 15.00 -16.66 22.68
C LEU A 207 16.41 -16.13 22.98
N LEU A 208 17.24 -15.71 22.02
CA LEU A 208 18.62 -15.32 22.38
C LEU A 208 18.95 -13.82 22.25
N ASN A 209 18.14 -13.03 21.55
CA ASN A 209 18.41 -11.61 21.31
C ASN A 209 17.56 -10.63 22.14
N CYS A 210 16.68 -11.12 22.99
CA CYS A 210 15.73 -10.27 23.73
C CYS A 210 16.44 -9.32 24.71
N PHE A 211 17.51 -9.75 25.36
CA PHE A 211 18.26 -8.93 26.34
C PHE A 211 19.07 -7.80 25.69
N LEU A 212 19.67 -8.05 24.53
CA LEU A 212 20.50 -7.04 23.85
C LEU A 212 19.67 -5.95 23.21
N THR A 213 18.54 -6.32 22.59
CA THR A 213 17.58 -5.36 21.99
C THR A 213 16.90 -4.49 23.06
N LEU A 214 16.63 -5.03 24.23
CA LEU A 214 16.08 -4.33 25.37
C LEU A 214 17.01 -3.25 25.91
N TRP A 215 18.30 -3.55 26.04
CA TRP A 215 19.31 -2.59 26.54
C TRP A 215 19.58 -1.46 25.52
N ILE A 216 19.51 -1.75 24.23
CA ILE A 216 19.72 -0.75 23.16
C ILE A 216 18.55 0.22 23.06
N MET A 217 17.32 -0.24 23.34
CA MET A 217 16.12 0.62 23.23
C MET A 217 15.94 1.57 24.41
N SER A 218 16.55 1.30 25.57
CA SER A 218 16.48 2.17 26.73
C SER A 218 17.29 3.47 26.60
N SER A 219 18.28 3.50 25.71
CA SER A 219 19.14 4.66 25.47
C SER A 219 18.76 5.53 24.27
N LEU A 220 17.66 5.21 23.54
CA LEU A 220 17.33 5.84 22.27
C LEU A 220 16.12 6.78 22.36
N GLN A 221 16.37 8.05 22.08
CA GLN A 221 15.36 9.10 22.08
C GLN A 221 14.47 9.11 20.83
N ALA A 222 14.97 8.68 19.69
CA ALA A 222 14.21 8.60 18.44
C ALA A 222 14.81 7.58 17.47
N CYS A 223 13.96 6.85 16.74
CA CYS A 223 14.37 6.05 15.60
C CYS A 223 13.36 6.21 14.46
N SER A 224 13.81 6.04 13.23
CA SER A 224 13.00 6.28 12.05
C SER A 224 13.04 5.09 11.08
N ALA A 225 11.94 4.91 10.34
CA ALA A 225 11.86 4.02 9.20
C ALA A 225 11.19 4.76 8.04
N ARG A 226 11.78 4.68 6.87
CA ARG A 226 11.22 5.26 5.65
C ARG A 226 10.34 4.23 4.98
N VAL A 227 9.13 4.63 4.63
CA VAL A 227 8.16 3.84 3.86
C VAL A 227 8.02 4.47 2.49
N ASP A 228 8.27 3.70 1.46
CA ASP A 228 8.06 4.07 0.06
C ASP A 228 6.95 3.22 -0.53
N VAL A 229 6.01 3.84 -1.23
CA VAL A 229 4.87 3.18 -1.85
C VAL A 229 4.87 3.49 -3.34
N ILE A 230 4.99 2.47 -4.16
CA ILE A 230 4.96 2.58 -5.62
C ILE A 230 3.88 1.65 -6.20
N PRO A 231 3.25 2.01 -7.33
CA PRO A 231 2.25 1.16 -7.95
C PRO A 231 2.88 -0.14 -8.46
N LEU A 232 2.15 -1.24 -8.27
CA LEU A 232 2.44 -2.54 -8.84
C LEU A 232 1.45 -2.78 -9.98
N PHE A 233 1.90 -2.63 -11.22
CA PHE A 233 1.05 -2.80 -12.39
C PHE A 233 0.63 -4.26 -12.55
N LEU A 234 -0.68 -4.51 -12.52
CA LEU A 234 -1.26 -5.85 -12.55
C LEU A 234 -1.51 -6.32 -13.99
N ASP A 235 -1.86 -5.40 -14.89
CA ASP A 235 -2.28 -5.71 -16.27
C ASP A 235 -1.13 -5.82 -17.28
N GLY A 236 0.14 -5.78 -16.85
CA GLY A 236 1.28 -5.98 -17.73
C GLY A 236 2.47 -5.05 -17.50
N PRO A 237 3.49 -5.13 -18.36
CA PRO A 237 4.68 -4.31 -18.22
C PRO A 237 4.36 -2.84 -18.52
N VAL A 238 4.97 -1.96 -17.72
CA VAL A 238 4.85 -0.51 -17.88
C VAL A 238 5.38 -0.08 -19.25
N ASP A 239 4.54 0.54 -20.06
CA ASP A 239 4.92 1.08 -21.36
C ASP A 239 5.63 2.46 -21.19
N LEU A 240 6.81 2.42 -20.59
CA LEU A 240 7.71 3.56 -20.50
C LEU A 240 9.03 3.19 -21.15
N HIS A 241 9.37 3.89 -22.22
CA HIS A 241 10.67 3.73 -22.85
C HIS A 241 11.71 4.60 -22.15
N ILE A 242 12.75 3.98 -21.60
CA ILE A 242 13.89 4.64 -20.98
C ILE A 242 15.11 4.30 -21.83
N ASP A 243 15.94 5.30 -22.15
CA ASP A 243 17.17 5.05 -22.91
C ASP A 243 18.16 4.24 -22.07
N GLU A 244 18.79 3.24 -22.68
CA GLU A 244 19.76 2.39 -21.99
C GLU A 244 20.98 3.17 -21.45
N ASN A 245 21.32 4.28 -22.09
CA ASN A 245 22.40 5.17 -21.67
C ASN A 245 22.09 5.95 -20.37
N ASP A 246 20.81 6.09 -20.05
CA ASP A 246 20.35 6.79 -18.84
C ASP A 246 20.23 5.84 -17.62
N ILE A 247 20.57 4.56 -17.81
CA ILE A 247 20.42 3.53 -16.78
C ILE A 247 21.79 2.95 -16.43
N GLU A 248 22.11 2.95 -15.15
CA GLU A 248 23.23 2.22 -14.59
C GLU A 248 22.74 0.99 -13.84
N ILE A 249 23.24 -0.18 -14.21
CA ILE A 249 22.87 -1.46 -13.58
C ILE A 249 24.09 -2.00 -12.85
N SER A 250 23.98 -2.12 -11.53
CA SER A 250 24.98 -2.77 -10.71
C SER A 250 24.42 -4.08 -10.13
N SER A 251 25.18 -5.15 -10.24
CA SER A 251 24.86 -6.43 -9.65
C SER A 251 25.77 -6.66 -8.43
N TRP A 252 25.14 -6.94 -7.31
CA TRP A 252 25.85 -7.34 -6.08
C TRP A 252 25.65 -8.83 -5.87
N SER A 253 26.70 -9.61 -6.06
CA SER A 253 26.81 -10.95 -5.49
C SER A 253 27.53 -10.79 -4.16
N CYS A 254 26.89 -11.16 -3.05
CA CYS A 254 27.57 -11.25 -1.76
C CYS A 254 28.67 -12.31 -1.87
N GLU A 255 29.86 -11.94 -2.32
CA GLU A 255 31.07 -12.77 -2.23
C GLU A 255 31.63 -12.80 -0.80
N ASP A 256 31.23 -11.87 0.05
CA ASP A 256 31.53 -11.92 1.46
C ASP A 256 30.66 -12.97 2.14
N LYS A 257 31.26 -14.16 2.27
CA LYS A 257 30.76 -15.32 2.98
C LYS A 257 30.51 -15.02 4.47
N GLN A 258 29.50 -14.21 4.77
CA GLN A 258 29.04 -14.10 6.14
C GLN A 258 27.98 -15.19 6.39
N PRO A 259 28.15 -16.04 7.39
CA PRO A 259 27.20 -17.08 7.72
C PRO A 259 25.85 -16.43 8.09
N GLY A 260 24.80 -16.72 7.31
CA GLY A 260 23.45 -16.21 7.49
C GLY A 260 22.95 -15.20 6.43
N CYS A 261 23.79 -14.76 5.50
CA CYS A 261 23.34 -13.99 4.34
C CYS A 261 22.86 -14.94 3.24
N SER A 262 21.59 -14.87 2.87
CA SER A 262 21.04 -15.60 1.71
C SER A 262 21.79 -15.11 0.47
N SER A 263 22.49 -16.00 -0.24
CA SER A 263 23.25 -15.75 -1.46
C SER A 263 22.37 -15.44 -2.68
N LYS A 264 21.31 -14.67 -2.50
CA LYS A 264 20.44 -14.28 -3.61
C LYS A 264 21.10 -13.14 -4.39
N PRO A 265 21.12 -13.23 -5.72
CA PRO A 265 21.68 -12.16 -6.55
C PRO A 265 20.84 -10.90 -6.42
N ALA A 266 21.42 -9.84 -5.88
CA ALA A 266 20.77 -8.53 -5.83
C ALA A 266 21.14 -7.69 -7.06
N VAL A 267 20.15 -7.02 -7.64
CA VAL A 267 20.33 -6.09 -8.76
C VAL A 267 19.86 -4.71 -8.35
N THR A 268 20.73 -3.74 -8.51
CA THR A 268 20.42 -2.33 -8.30
C THR A 268 20.40 -1.63 -9.64
N VAL A 269 19.33 -0.90 -9.91
CA VAL A 269 19.15 -0.11 -11.13
C VAL A 269 19.04 1.36 -10.73
N CYS A 270 19.87 2.20 -11.32
CA CYS A 270 19.89 3.64 -11.08
C CYS A 270 19.56 4.38 -12.38
N HIS A 271 18.62 5.31 -12.33
CA HIS A 271 18.35 6.25 -13.40
C HIS A 271 19.22 7.48 -13.22
N ILE A 272 20.22 7.65 -14.09
CA ILE A 272 21.27 8.66 -13.96
C ILE A 272 20.72 10.10 -13.90
N PRO A 273 19.78 10.53 -14.79
CA PRO A 273 19.29 11.90 -14.79
C PRO A 273 18.57 12.30 -13.50
N SER A 274 17.74 11.40 -12.93
CA SER A 274 16.96 11.68 -11.70
C SER A 274 17.67 11.23 -10.42
N SER A 275 18.72 10.41 -10.53
CA SER A 275 19.42 9.74 -9.42
C SER A 275 18.50 8.82 -8.59
N ILE A 276 17.40 8.36 -9.18
CA ILE A 276 16.50 7.40 -8.55
C ILE A 276 17.11 6.01 -8.63
N THR A 277 17.26 5.38 -7.48
CA THR A 277 17.84 4.04 -7.37
C THR A 277 16.80 3.07 -6.84
N VAL A 278 16.70 1.89 -7.44
CA VAL A 278 15.83 0.81 -7.03
C VAL A 278 16.61 -0.50 -6.97
N GLN A 279 16.32 -1.31 -5.97
CA GLN A 279 16.97 -2.60 -5.77
C GLN A 279 15.94 -3.74 -5.83
N SER A 280 16.34 -4.90 -6.34
CA SER A 280 15.58 -6.15 -6.27
C SER A 280 16.48 -7.36 -6.02
N SER A 281 16.05 -8.24 -5.10
CA SER A 281 16.77 -9.49 -4.74
C SER A 281 15.82 -10.64 -4.40
N GLY A 282 14.52 -10.46 -4.59
CA GLY A 282 13.49 -11.44 -4.19
C GLY A 282 13.55 -12.75 -4.99
N GLU A 283 14.06 -12.70 -6.21
CA GLU A 283 14.07 -13.84 -7.13
C GLU A 283 15.40 -14.60 -7.08
N ARG A 284 15.36 -15.87 -7.54
CA ARG A 284 16.55 -16.71 -7.65
C ARG A 284 17.44 -16.36 -8.85
N SER A 285 16.85 -15.76 -9.89
CA SER A 285 17.54 -15.41 -11.13
C SER A 285 17.92 -13.93 -11.13
N HIS A 286 19.18 -13.64 -11.48
CA HIS A 286 19.65 -12.27 -11.72
C HIS A 286 18.82 -11.56 -12.79
N PHE A 287 18.43 -12.26 -13.85
CA PHE A 287 17.60 -11.71 -14.91
C PHE A 287 16.20 -11.33 -14.41
N ALA A 288 15.57 -12.18 -13.60
CA ALA A 288 14.27 -11.90 -13.01
C ALA A 288 14.34 -10.68 -12.05
N ASN A 289 15.39 -10.58 -11.24
CA ASN A 289 15.63 -9.41 -10.39
C ASN A 289 15.87 -8.15 -11.20
N LYS A 290 16.59 -8.22 -12.34
CA LYS A 290 16.77 -7.09 -13.25
C LYS A 290 15.43 -6.60 -13.81
N ILE A 291 14.57 -7.50 -14.28
CA ILE A 291 13.25 -7.14 -14.80
C ILE A 291 12.40 -6.48 -13.71
N LYS A 292 12.36 -7.06 -12.50
CA LYS A 292 11.62 -6.50 -11.37
C LYS A 292 12.15 -5.12 -10.97
N ALA A 293 13.46 -4.97 -10.85
CA ALA A 293 14.07 -3.68 -10.53
C ALA A 293 13.76 -2.63 -11.60
N MET A 294 13.78 -3.01 -12.89
CA MET A 294 13.42 -2.13 -13.98
C MET A 294 11.95 -1.70 -13.93
N ASN A 295 11.02 -2.64 -13.68
CA ASN A 295 9.60 -2.33 -13.57
C ASN A 295 9.31 -1.41 -12.38
N ARG A 296 9.95 -1.65 -11.23
CA ARG A 296 9.86 -0.76 -10.06
C ARG A 296 10.45 0.63 -10.34
N LEU A 297 11.56 0.71 -11.08
CA LEU A 297 12.14 1.99 -11.50
C LEU A 297 11.18 2.76 -12.39
N LYS A 298 10.61 2.10 -13.40
CA LYS A 298 9.61 2.70 -14.29
C LYS A 298 8.40 3.20 -13.52
N ALA A 299 7.85 2.38 -12.62
CA ALA A 299 6.74 2.76 -11.76
C ALA A 299 7.05 4.02 -10.92
N LYS A 300 8.24 4.05 -10.31
CA LYS A 300 8.70 5.18 -9.51
C LYS A 300 8.87 6.45 -10.33
N LEU A 301 9.44 6.34 -11.52
CA LEU A 301 9.59 7.47 -12.45
C LEU A 301 8.24 8.03 -12.91
N LEU A 302 7.26 7.17 -13.19
CA LEU A 302 5.91 7.59 -13.55
C LEU A 302 5.20 8.34 -12.42
N VAL A 303 5.33 7.85 -11.18
CA VAL A 303 4.78 8.53 -10.01
C VAL A 303 5.38 9.93 -9.86
N VAL A 304 6.70 10.03 -9.91
CA VAL A 304 7.41 11.32 -9.80
C VAL A 304 7.05 12.26 -10.97
N ALA A 305 6.94 11.74 -12.19
CA ALA A 305 6.51 12.53 -13.35
C ALA A 305 5.09 13.08 -13.16
N SER A 306 4.16 12.24 -12.66
CA SER A 306 2.78 12.64 -12.37
C SER A 306 2.69 13.70 -11.27
N GLU A 307 3.44 13.56 -10.19
CA GLU A 307 3.48 14.51 -9.07
C GLU A 307 4.01 15.89 -9.48
N HIS A 308 5.00 15.90 -10.37
CA HIS A 308 5.58 17.15 -10.89
C HIS A 308 4.86 17.71 -12.13
N GLY A 309 3.82 17.04 -12.63
CA GLY A 309 3.11 17.45 -13.85
C GLY A 309 4.02 17.45 -15.10
N VAL A 310 5.05 16.61 -15.11
CA VAL A 310 6.04 16.51 -16.18
C VAL A 310 5.67 15.35 -17.11
N SER A 311 5.40 15.65 -18.37
CA SER A 311 5.07 14.62 -19.38
C SER A 311 6.29 13.78 -19.84
N ASP A 312 7.52 14.29 -19.63
CA ASP A 312 8.75 13.63 -20.06
C ASP A 312 9.65 13.34 -18.85
N VAL A 313 9.91 12.07 -18.60
CA VAL A 313 10.72 11.57 -17.49
C VAL A 313 12.15 12.15 -17.50
N ARG A 314 12.69 12.51 -18.68
CA ARG A 314 14.02 13.14 -18.84
C ARG A 314 14.11 14.53 -18.20
N ARG A 315 12.98 15.18 -17.96
CA ARG A 315 12.93 16.52 -17.35
C ARG A 315 12.89 16.50 -15.81
N ILE A 316 12.85 15.32 -15.20
CA ILE A 316 12.91 15.18 -13.76
C ILE A 316 14.29 15.59 -13.28
N LYS A 317 14.38 16.71 -12.53
CA LYS A 317 15.64 17.26 -12.03
C LYS A 317 16.20 16.40 -10.90
N ARG A 318 17.54 16.30 -10.84
CA ARG A 318 18.25 15.73 -9.69
C ARG A 318 17.80 16.46 -8.42
N GLY A 319 17.45 15.70 -7.40
CA GLY A 319 17.03 16.25 -6.09
C GLY A 319 15.54 16.56 -5.94
N ALA A 320 14.74 16.59 -7.01
CA ALA A 320 13.29 16.74 -6.90
C ALA A 320 12.65 15.61 -6.04
N VAL A 321 13.23 14.42 -6.14
CA VAL A 321 12.77 13.22 -5.42
C VAL A 321 13.20 13.20 -3.94
N ALA A 322 14.36 13.75 -3.62
CA ALA A 322 14.91 13.67 -2.26
C ALA A 322 14.13 14.54 -1.26
N SER A 323 13.60 15.69 -1.70
CA SER A 323 12.91 16.63 -0.80
C SER A 323 11.48 16.21 -0.45
N GLU A 324 10.78 15.50 -1.34
CA GLU A 324 9.39 15.09 -1.09
C GLU A 324 9.28 13.83 -0.24
N TRP A 325 10.33 13.02 -0.20
CA TRP A 325 10.34 11.73 0.49
C TRP A 325 10.92 11.80 1.90
N ASP A 326 11.49 12.93 2.29
CA ASP A 326 11.99 13.17 3.64
C ASP A 326 10.92 13.72 4.61
N HIS A 327 9.67 13.86 4.14
CA HIS A 327 8.60 14.34 5.02
C HIS A 327 8.24 13.29 6.07
N GLU A 328 8.19 13.73 7.31
CA GLU A 328 7.64 12.93 8.40
C GLU A 328 6.15 12.71 8.15
N THR A 329 5.74 11.45 8.07
CA THR A 329 4.34 11.08 7.82
C THR A 329 3.63 10.76 9.11
N ARG A 330 4.27 9.97 9.97
CA ARG A 330 3.63 9.50 11.20
C ARG A 330 4.62 9.43 12.36
N GLU A 331 4.15 9.91 13.50
CA GLU A 331 4.87 9.90 14.75
C GLU A 331 4.22 8.91 15.72
N TYR A 332 5.02 8.01 16.27
CA TYR A 332 4.62 7.00 17.23
C TYR A 332 5.22 7.30 18.58
N MET A 333 4.39 7.78 19.50
CA MET A 333 4.80 8.19 20.84
C MET A 333 4.61 7.04 21.84
N PHE A 334 5.67 6.64 22.52
CA PHE A 334 5.65 5.59 23.53
C PHE A 334 5.51 6.13 24.96
N ARG A 335 6.05 7.31 25.23
CA ARG A 335 5.97 8.03 26.50
C ARG A 335 5.84 9.53 26.26
N PRO A 336 5.17 10.32 27.13
CA PRO A 336 4.50 9.91 28.38
C PRO A 336 3.18 9.19 28.17
N GLN A 337 2.49 9.44 27.05
CA GLN A 337 1.23 8.81 26.68
C GLN A 337 1.41 8.07 25.36
N LYS A 338 0.99 6.80 25.34
CA LYS A 338 1.05 6.00 24.11
C LYS A 338 0.07 6.55 23.09
N SER A 339 0.57 7.08 21.99
CA SER A 339 -0.27 7.63 20.91
C SER A 339 0.43 7.56 19.57
N VAL A 340 -0.35 7.58 18.50
CA VAL A 340 0.13 7.66 17.12
C VAL A 340 -0.53 8.85 16.47
N ARG A 341 0.28 9.74 15.90
CA ARG A 341 -0.18 10.96 15.22
C ARG A 341 0.26 10.94 13.77
N ASP A 342 -0.69 11.14 12.88
CA ASP A 342 -0.42 11.38 11.47
C ASP A 342 -0.20 12.89 11.25
N LEU A 343 0.94 13.24 10.68
CA LEU A 343 1.34 14.64 10.51
C LEU A 343 0.72 15.29 9.27
N LYS A 344 0.29 14.47 8.29
CA LYS A 344 -0.35 14.96 7.06
C LYS A 344 -1.82 15.30 7.27
N THR A 345 -2.53 14.45 8.00
CA THR A 345 -3.98 14.60 8.23
C THR A 345 -4.32 15.17 9.60
N GLY A 346 -3.36 15.16 10.53
CA GLY A 346 -3.53 15.66 11.90
C GLY A 346 -4.27 14.70 12.84
N ILE A 347 -4.68 13.52 12.37
CA ILE A 347 -5.38 12.53 13.20
C ILE A 347 -4.42 11.93 14.23
N GLN A 348 -4.93 11.78 15.46
CA GLN A 348 -4.22 11.14 16.56
C GLN A 348 -5.05 10.00 17.14
N LEU A 349 -4.44 8.82 17.29
CA LEU A 349 -5.00 7.67 17.98
C LEU A 349 -4.25 7.42 19.28
N LEU A 350 -4.97 7.14 20.36
CA LEU A 350 -4.40 6.94 21.71
C LEU A 350 -4.04 5.47 21.99
N ASP A 351 -4.22 4.58 21.03
CA ASP A 351 -3.88 3.16 21.15
C ASP A 351 -2.76 2.77 20.18
N LEU A 352 -1.53 2.99 20.61
CA LEU A 352 -0.33 2.62 19.87
C LEU A 352 -0.25 1.12 19.56
N ASN A 353 -0.64 0.26 20.51
CA ASN A 353 -0.52 -1.18 20.34
C ASN A 353 -1.50 -1.67 19.27
N SER A 354 -2.73 -1.17 19.29
CA SER A 354 -3.73 -1.48 18.27
C SER A 354 -3.25 -1.10 16.86
N VAL A 355 -2.62 0.07 16.71
CA VAL A 355 -2.06 0.51 15.43
C VAL A 355 -0.95 -0.42 14.96
N LEU A 356 0.00 -0.79 15.84
CA LEU A 356 1.09 -1.72 15.51
C LEU A 356 0.59 -3.15 15.24
N ASP A 357 -0.59 -3.49 15.75
CA ASP A 357 -1.28 -4.74 15.42
C ASP A 357 -2.05 -4.68 14.10
N GLY A 358 -1.93 -3.59 13.35
CA GLY A 358 -2.46 -3.45 12.00
C GLY A 358 -3.80 -2.71 11.91
N ASN A 359 -4.28 -2.03 12.97
CA ASN A 359 -5.49 -1.21 12.90
C ASN A 359 -5.14 0.20 12.41
N ILE A 360 -4.81 0.33 11.12
CA ILE A 360 -4.39 1.59 10.47
C ILE A 360 -5.48 2.22 9.61
N ASP A 361 -6.68 1.64 9.56
CA ASP A 361 -7.78 2.07 8.67
C ASP A 361 -8.19 3.51 8.89
N ALA A 362 -8.18 4.00 10.13
CA ALA A 362 -8.50 5.39 10.43
C ALA A 362 -7.54 6.38 9.73
N PHE A 363 -6.24 6.04 9.65
CA PHE A 363 -5.27 6.86 8.95
C PHE A 363 -5.47 6.78 7.44
N ILE A 364 -5.68 5.58 6.89
CA ILE A 364 -5.95 5.36 5.47
C ILE A 364 -7.18 6.15 5.03
N SER A 365 -8.30 5.98 5.73
CA SER A 365 -9.57 6.68 5.42
C SER A 365 -9.44 8.19 5.51
N SER A 366 -8.73 8.68 6.52
CA SER A 366 -8.43 10.10 6.67
C SER A 366 -7.61 10.66 5.51
N HIS A 367 -6.58 9.92 5.09
CA HIS A 367 -5.75 10.34 3.96
C HIS A 367 -6.52 10.34 2.63
N ILE A 368 -7.36 9.33 2.39
CA ILE A 368 -8.24 9.29 1.21
C ILE A 368 -9.16 10.52 1.21
N SER A 369 -9.80 10.83 2.35
CA SER A 369 -10.66 12.01 2.49
C SER A 369 -9.90 13.32 2.26
N PHE A 370 -8.67 13.42 2.77
CA PHE A 370 -7.81 14.58 2.60
C PHE A 370 -7.43 14.83 1.13
N ARG A 371 -7.24 13.77 0.35
CA ARG A 371 -6.94 13.86 -1.10
C ARG A 371 -8.12 14.38 -1.91
N GLN A 372 -9.36 14.14 -1.47
CA GLN A 372 -10.56 14.60 -2.18
C GLN A 372 -10.86 16.08 -1.99
N VAL A 373 -10.36 16.67 -0.90
CA VAL A 373 -10.58 18.10 -0.59
C VAL A 373 -9.57 19.00 -1.32
N ARG A 374 -8.49 18.45 -1.86
CA ARG A 374 -7.50 19.15 -2.68
C ARG A 374 -7.78 19.04 -4.16
#